data_109f2a5dd85305d50b95ee9ef05ca470
#
_entry.id   109f2a5dd85305d50b95ee9ef05ca470
#
_cell.length_a   1.000
_cell.length_b   1.000
_cell.length_c   1.000
_cell.angle_alpha   90.00
_cell.angle_beta   90.00
_cell.angle_gamma   90.00
#
_symmetry.space_group_name_H-M   'P 1'
#
loop_
_entity.id
_entity.type
_entity.pdbx_description
1 polymer ?
#
loop_
_entity_poly.entity_id
_entity_poly.type
_entity_poly.pdbx_seq_one_letter_code
_entity_poly.pdbx_strand_id
1 'polypeptide(L)'
;PKPRGMSRAAIEAESVRVLRLLGAIAARHEVRVALEFLGFADCSVNTLEACWRIVKRVNRPNVGLVLDTFHFYAGNSSLRSIAALDPRKVFMVHLNDVMPGPRARLHDARRLYPGDGVLPLAPLLRALRAIGYAGLFSVEIFQPRYWRQDPIKVAATAYKRARAVLEGAGWH
;
A
#
# COMPACT_ATOMS: atom_id res chain seq x y z
N PRO A 1 -3.34 -8.49 -13.62
CA PRO A 1 -4.75 -8.88 -13.85
C PRO A 1 -5.02 -10.25 -13.23
N LYS A 2 -6.29 -10.50 -12.90
CA LYS A 2 -6.73 -11.78 -12.38
C LYS A 2 -6.68 -12.84 -13.50
N PRO A 3 -5.97 -13.99 -13.28
CA PRO A 3 -5.93 -15.06 -14.29
C PRO A 3 -7.31 -15.63 -14.55
N ARG A 4 -7.63 -15.84 -15.84
CA ARG A 4 -8.92 -16.45 -16.22
C ARG A 4 -9.01 -17.88 -15.68
N GLY A 5 -10.16 -18.26 -15.13
CA GLY A 5 -10.41 -19.62 -14.64
C GLY A 5 -9.80 -19.99 -13.29
N MET A 6 -8.96 -19.15 -12.69
CA MET A 6 -8.41 -19.43 -11.37
C MET A 6 -9.35 -19.00 -10.24
N SER A 7 -9.54 -19.88 -9.26
CA SER A 7 -10.23 -19.54 -8.01
C SER A 7 -9.36 -18.63 -7.13
N ARG A 8 -10.01 -17.90 -6.20
CA ARG A 8 -9.27 -17.10 -5.19
C ARG A 8 -8.30 -17.95 -4.38
N ALA A 9 -8.68 -19.14 -4.00
CA ALA A 9 -7.84 -20.08 -3.24
C ALA A 9 -6.60 -20.51 -4.05
N ALA A 10 -6.74 -20.77 -5.35
CA ALA A 10 -5.64 -21.09 -6.24
C ALA A 10 -4.68 -19.91 -6.42
N ILE A 11 -5.23 -18.70 -6.56
CA ILE A 11 -4.43 -17.46 -6.65
C ILE A 11 -3.61 -17.26 -5.35
N GLU A 12 -4.23 -17.41 -4.18
CA GLU A 12 -3.53 -17.31 -2.90
C GLU A 12 -2.43 -18.36 -2.76
N ALA A 13 -2.71 -19.61 -3.12
CA ALA A 13 -1.75 -20.69 -3.04
C ALA A 13 -0.53 -20.44 -3.94
N GLU A 14 -0.77 -20.02 -5.17
CA GLU A 14 0.31 -19.68 -6.12
C GLU A 14 1.11 -18.47 -5.67
N SER A 15 0.44 -17.42 -5.16
CA SER A 15 1.12 -16.25 -4.61
C SER A 15 2.03 -16.64 -3.44
N VAL A 16 1.58 -17.51 -2.55
CA VAL A 16 2.39 -18.03 -1.43
C VAL A 16 3.60 -18.79 -1.95
N ARG A 17 3.41 -19.68 -2.94
CA ARG A 17 4.50 -20.45 -3.54
C ARG A 17 5.58 -19.55 -4.15
N VAL A 18 5.16 -18.59 -4.98
CA VAL A 18 6.07 -17.66 -5.65
C VAL A 18 6.80 -16.77 -4.64
N LEU A 19 6.09 -16.20 -3.66
CA LEU A 19 6.71 -15.34 -2.65
C LEU A 19 7.67 -16.10 -1.74
N ARG A 20 7.44 -17.38 -1.47
CA ARG A 20 8.43 -18.23 -0.75
C ARG A 20 9.72 -18.40 -1.54
N LEU A 21 9.59 -18.61 -2.86
CA LEU A 21 10.75 -18.73 -3.75
C LEU A 21 11.52 -17.40 -3.84
N LEU A 22 10.81 -16.30 -4.13
CA LEU A 22 11.42 -14.97 -4.19
C LEU A 22 12.07 -14.57 -2.86
N GLY A 23 11.41 -14.84 -1.73
CA GLY A 23 11.97 -14.59 -0.40
C GLY A 23 13.22 -15.43 -0.11
N ALA A 24 13.29 -16.66 -0.62
CA ALA A 24 14.50 -17.49 -0.48
C ALA A 24 15.68 -16.94 -1.30
N ILE A 25 15.42 -16.47 -2.51
CA ILE A 25 16.43 -15.84 -3.37
C ILE A 25 16.91 -14.54 -2.74
N ALA A 26 15.97 -13.66 -2.37
CA ALA A 26 16.24 -12.34 -1.79
C ALA A 26 17.03 -12.41 -0.47
N ALA A 27 16.79 -13.45 0.35
CA ALA A 27 17.50 -13.65 1.61
C ALA A 27 19.02 -13.85 1.42
N ARG A 28 19.44 -14.42 0.28
CA ARG A 28 20.88 -14.59 -0.03
C ARG A 28 21.60 -13.26 -0.29
N HIS A 29 20.84 -12.21 -0.53
CA HIS A 29 21.32 -10.86 -0.82
C HIS A 29 20.89 -9.85 0.22
N GLU A 30 20.42 -10.31 1.40
CA GLU A 30 19.93 -9.47 2.49
C GLU A 30 18.80 -8.51 2.10
N VAL A 31 18.03 -8.87 1.06
CA VAL A 31 16.91 -8.09 0.51
C VAL A 31 15.58 -8.57 1.09
N ARG A 32 14.71 -7.63 1.38
CA ARG A 32 13.32 -7.89 1.74
C ARG A 32 12.41 -7.84 0.51
N VAL A 33 11.37 -8.64 0.50
CA VAL A 33 10.34 -8.67 -0.55
C VAL A 33 9.02 -8.21 0.06
N ALA A 34 8.40 -7.20 -0.53
CA ALA A 34 7.10 -6.70 -0.10
C ALA A 34 6.04 -6.96 -1.17
N LEU A 35 4.94 -7.60 -0.79
CA LEU A 35 3.76 -7.73 -1.64
C LEU A 35 2.91 -6.47 -1.53
N GLU A 36 2.64 -5.83 -2.64
CA GLU A 36 1.68 -4.75 -2.73
C GLU A 36 0.36 -5.27 -3.34
N PHE A 37 -0.76 -5.00 -2.69
CA PHE A 37 -2.08 -5.25 -3.27
C PHE A 37 -2.51 -4.04 -4.10
N LEU A 38 -3.13 -4.31 -5.23
CA LEU A 38 -3.62 -3.27 -6.14
C LEU A 38 -5.15 -3.23 -6.10
N GLY A 39 -5.74 -2.17 -5.59
CA GLY A 39 -7.17 -2.03 -5.30
C GLY A 39 -8.12 -2.03 -6.50
N PHE A 40 -7.67 -2.45 -7.68
CA PHE A 40 -8.49 -2.54 -8.87
C PHE A 40 -9.27 -3.86 -8.93
N ALA A 41 -10.48 -3.81 -9.49
CA ALA A 41 -11.40 -4.95 -9.50
C ALA A 41 -10.87 -6.17 -10.28
N ASP A 42 -10.03 -5.94 -11.27
CA ASP A 42 -9.38 -6.96 -12.10
C ASP A 42 -8.04 -7.49 -11.54
N CYS A 43 -7.58 -6.97 -10.40
CA CYS A 43 -6.37 -7.45 -9.77
C CYS A 43 -6.61 -8.71 -8.93
N SER A 44 -5.60 -9.59 -8.93
CA SER A 44 -5.64 -10.88 -8.25
C SER A 44 -5.68 -10.73 -6.73
N VAL A 45 -4.87 -9.80 -6.20
CA VAL A 45 -4.80 -9.45 -4.79
C VAL A 45 -5.16 -7.96 -4.70
N ASN A 46 -6.39 -7.65 -4.33
CA ASN A 46 -6.92 -6.30 -4.43
C ASN A 46 -7.40 -5.70 -3.10
N THR A 47 -7.15 -6.38 -1.99
CA THR A 47 -7.45 -5.85 -0.65
C THR A 47 -6.32 -6.15 0.32
N LEU A 48 -6.20 -5.34 1.37
CA LEU A 48 -5.26 -5.56 2.46
C LEU A 48 -5.45 -6.93 3.13
N GLU A 49 -6.70 -7.35 3.32
CA GLU A 49 -7.03 -8.63 3.93
C GLU A 49 -6.50 -9.81 3.12
N ALA A 50 -6.65 -9.76 1.79
CA ALA A 50 -6.13 -10.80 0.91
C ALA A 50 -4.58 -10.81 0.92
N CYS A 51 -3.96 -9.64 0.84
CA CYS A 51 -2.52 -9.48 0.93
C CYS A 51 -1.97 -10.04 2.25
N TRP A 52 -2.58 -9.67 3.36
CA TRP A 52 -2.16 -10.12 4.69
C TRP A 52 -2.29 -11.65 4.88
N ARG A 53 -3.38 -12.26 4.38
CA ARG A 53 -3.50 -13.73 4.39
C ARG A 53 -2.34 -14.41 3.67
N ILE A 54 -1.95 -13.88 2.51
CA ILE A 54 -0.82 -14.42 1.74
C ILE A 54 0.49 -14.26 2.53
N VAL A 55 0.80 -13.06 3.01
CA VAL A 55 2.04 -12.77 3.76
C VAL A 55 2.14 -13.66 5.01
N LYS A 56 1.06 -13.83 5.76
CA LYS A 56 1.03 -14.75 6.91
C LYS A 56 1.36 -16.19 6.50
N ARG A 57 0.78 -16.69 5.42
CA ARG A 57 1.01 -18.05 4.91
C ARG A 57 2.42 -18.25 4.34
N VAL A 58 3.03 -17.21 3.78
CA VAL A 58 4.43 -17.24 3.34
C VAL A 58 5.35 -17.51 4.52
N ASN A 59 5.10 -16.87 5.65
CA ASN A 59 5.80 -17.05 6.92
C ASN A 59 7.34 -16.98 6.80
N ARG A 60 7.86 -15.97 6.10
CA ARG A 60 9.31 -15.69 6.02
C ARG A 60 9.62 -14.33 6.66
N PRO A 61 10.72 -14.17 7.41
CA PRO A 61 11.05 -12.90 8.06
C PRO A 61 11.27 -11.77 7.05
N ASN A 62 11.85 -12.05 5.91
CA ASN A 62 12.15 -11.09 4.85
C ASN A 62 11.04 -10.92 3.81
N VAL A 63 9.83 -11.46 4.06
CA VAL A 63 8.64 -11.20 3.22
C VAL A 63 7.59 -10.48 4.03
N GLY A 64 7.11 -9.37 3.52
CA GLY A 64 6.11 -8.50 4.11
C GLY A 64 5.17 -7.89 3.06
N LEU A 65 4.60 -6.75 3.36
CA LEU A 65 3.70 -6.03 2.46
C LEU A 65 4.05 -4.53 2.37
N VAL A 66 3.61 -3.92 1.28
CA VAL A 66 3.40 -2.47 1.15
C VAL A 66 1.92 -2.18 1.38
N LEU A 67 1.62 -1.17 2.19
CA LEU A 67 0.27 -0.62 2.30
C LEU A 67 0.21 0.70 1.54
N ASP A 68 -0.45 0.71 0.39
CA ASP A 68 -0.71 1.92 -0.38
C ASP A 68 -2.10 2.48 0.00
N THR A 69 -2.16 3.78 0.33
CA THR A 69 -3.40 4.43 0.79
C THR A 69 -4.46 4.53 -0.30
N PHE A 70 -4.05 4.73 -1.57
CA PHE A 70 -4.96 4.71 -2.70
C PHE A 70 -5.55 3.31 -2.92
N HIS A 71 -4.69 2.29 -2.96
CA HIS A 71 -5.14 0.90 -3.16
C HIS A 71 -5.98 0.38 -2.00
N PHE A 72 -5.67 0.80 -0.77
CA PHE A 72 -6.50 0.52 0.39
C PHE A 72 -7.92 1.04 0.21
N TYR A 73 -8.07 2.28 -0.24
CA TYR A 73 -9.36 2.91 -0.48
C TYR A 73 -10.07 2.33 -1.72
N ALA A 74 -9.37 2.22 -2.85
CA ALA A 74 -9.94 1.71 -4.11
C ALA A 74 -10.45 0.27 -3.99
N GLY A 75 -9.69 -0.60 -3.31
CA GLY A 75 -10.04 -1.99 -3.02
C GLY A 75 -11.09 -2.17 -1.92
N ASN A 76 -11.56 -1.09 -1.30
CA ASN A 76 -12.53 -1.12 -0.18
C ASN A 76 -12.04 -1.96 1.03
N SER A 77 -10.75 -1.90 1.33
CA SER A 77 -10.19 -2.54 2.53
C SER A 77 -10.73 -1.91 3.81
N SER A 78 -10.87 -2.71 4.86
CA SER A 78 -11.41 -2.24 6.14
C SER A 78 -10.31 -1.69 7.06
N LEU A 79 -10.56 -0.56 7.73
CA LEU A 79 -9.66 -0.07 8.78
C LEU A 79 -9.43 -1.10 9.90
N ARG A 80 -10.40 -1.96 10.16
CA ARG A 80 -10.24 -3.07 11.14
C ARG A 80 -9.17 -4.08 10.72
N SER A 81 -8.90 -4.22 9.42
CA SER A 81 -7.86 -5.16 8.95
C SER A 81 -6.46 -4.69 9.32
N ILE A 82 -6.24 -3.39 9.54
CA ILE A 82 -4.96 -2.84 10.00
C ILE A 82 -4.63 -3.38 11.41
N ALA A 83 -5.62 -3.47 12.29
CA ALA A 83 -5.41 -3.98 13.66
C ALA A 83 -4.96 -5.45 13.71
N ALA A 84 -5.16 -6.21 12.63
CA ALA A 84 -4.74 -7.60 12.52
C ALA A 84 -3.30 -7.78 11.98
N LEU A 85 -2.65 -6.70 11.56
CA LEU A 85 -1.30 -6.75 11.00
C LEU A 85 -0.23 -6.93 12.08
N ASP A 86 0.82 -7.65 11.74
CA ASP A 86 2.11 -7.52 12.43
C ASP A 86 2.84 -6.31 11.84
N PRO A 87 3.09 -5.24 12.62
CA PRO A 87 3.70 -4.02 12.09
C PRO A 87 5.10 -4.26 11.50
N ARG A 88 5.81 -5.30 11.97
CA ARG A 88 7.13 -5.68 11.44
C ARG A 88 7.05 -6.25 10.02
N LYS A 89 5.85 -6.62 9.56
CA LYS A 89 5.58 -7.12 8.20
C LYS A 89 5.03 -6.04 7.26
N VAL A 90 4.75 -4.86 7.75
CA VAL A 90 4.47 -3.69 6.92
C VAL A 90 5.82 -3.00 6.65
N PHE A 91 6.39 -3.24 5.48
CA PHE A 91 7.74 -2.76 5.19
C PHE A 91 7.77 -1.30 4.74
N MET A 92 6.67 -0.84 4.15
CA MET A 92 6.50 0.53 3.68
C MET A 92 5.02 0.89 3.60
N VAL A 93 4.73 2.16 3.77
CA VAL A 93 3.42 2.74 3.44
C VAL A 93 3.61 3.70 2.28
N HIS A 94 2.92 3.44 1.15
CA HIS A 94 2.79 4.43 0.08
C HIS A 94 1.69 5.41 0.46
N LEU A 95 2.08 6.66 0.64
CA LEU A 95 1.21 7.74 1.09
C LEU A 95 0.85 8.64 -0.08
N ASN A 96 -0.42 8.73 -0.37
CA ASN A 96 -1.00 9.54 -1.44
C ASN A 96 -2.44 9.91 -1.07
N ASP A 97 -3.08 10.69 -1.91
CA ASP A 97 -4.48 11.01 -1.86
C ASP A 97 -5.11 10.84 -3.24
N VAL A 98 -6.39 11.09 -3.41
CA VAL A 98 -7.07 10.89 -4.69
C VAL A 98 -8.15 11.94 -4.92
N MET A 99 -8.35 12.31 -6.18
CA MET A 99 -9.46 13.15 -6.61
C MET A 99 -10.82 12.49 -6.27
N PRO A 100 -11.84 13.28 -5.90
CA PRO A 100 -13.17 12.74 -5.65
C PRO A 100 -13.73 11.99 -6.86
N GLY A 101 -14.45 10.90 -6.60
CA GLY A 101 -15.11 10.11 -7.63
C GLY A 101 -15.49 8.70 -7.18
N PRO A 102 -16.30 8.00 -7.98
CA PRO A 102 -16.67 6.62 -7.69
C PRO A 102 -15.44 5.71 -7.67
N ARG A 103 -15.35 4.82 -6.66
CA ARG A 103 -14.21 3.89 -6.51
C ARG A 103 -13.93 3.07 -7.76
N ALA A 104 -14.97 2.61 -8.45
CA ALA A 104 -14.85 1.83 -9.69
C ALA A 104 -14.18 2.59 -10.86
N ARG A 105 -14.07 3.92 -10.77
CA ARG A 105 -13.44 4.79 -11.78
C ARG A 105 -12.11 5.38 -11.31
N LEU A 106 -11.62 4.94 -10.18
CA LEU A 106 -10.31 5.38 -9.69
C LEU A 106 -9.21 4.68 -10.51
N HIS A 107 -8.20 5.45 -10.83
CA HIS A 107 -6.97 5.00 -11.51
C HIS A 107 -5.79 5.88 -11.09
N ASP A 108 -4.58 5.42 -11.28
CA ASP A 108 -3.36 6.04 -10.76
C ASP A 108 -3.18 7.51 -11.13
N ALA A 109 -3.58 7.93 -12.35
CA ALA A 109 -3.50 9.33 -12.77
C ALA A 109 -4.44 10.28 -11.99
N ARG A 110 -5.29 9.77 -11.10
CA ARG A 110 -6.11 10.57 -10.20
C ARG A 110 -5.48 10.77 -8.81
N ARG A 111 -4.29 10.20 -8.58
CA ARG A 111 -3.57 10.38 -7.32
C ARG A 111 -3.16 11.84 -7.13
N LEU A 112 -3.18 12.28 -5.87
CA LEU A 112 -2.83 13.63 -5.43
C LEU A 112 -1.79 13.57 -4.33
N TYR A 113 -1.18 14.71 -4.01
CA TYR A 113 -0.40 14.82 -2.78
C TYR A 113 -1.24 14.47 -1.56
N PRO A 114 -0.65 13.87 -0.52
CA PRO A 114 -1.34 13.59 0.74
C PRO A 114 -2.04 14.83 1.30
N GLY A 115 -3.32 14.70 1.61
CA GLY A 115 -4.17 15.77 2.13
C GLY A 115 -4.80 16.70 1.09
N ASP A 116 -4.54 16.51 -0.21
CA ASP A 116 -5.15 17.32 -1.28
C ASP A 116 -6.42 16.65 -1.87
N GLY A 117 -6.85 15.50 -1.36
CA GLY A 117 -7.96 14.72 -1.89
C GLY A 117 -9.01 14.33 -0.86
N VAL A 118 -9.59 13.15 -1.07
CA VAL A 118 -10.74 12.67 -0.28
C VAL A 118 -10.46 11.40 0.53
N LEU A 119 -9.23 10.90 0.53
CA LEU A 119 -8.92 9.69 1.31
C LEU A 119 -9.03 9.96 2.82
N PRO A 120 -9.58 9.03 3.60
CA PRO A 120 -9.63 9.16 5.06
C PRO A 120 -8.25 8.85 5.68
N LEU A 121 -7.24 9.68 5.36
CA LEU A 121 -5.84 9.43 5.76
C LEU A 121 -5.67 9.45 7.28
N ALA A 122 -6.29 10.40 7.99
CA ALA A 122 -6.10 10.51 9.42
C ALA A 122 -6.53 9.25 10.21
N PRO A 123 -7.72 8.65 10.01
CA PRO A 123 -8.06 7.40 10.68
C PRO A 123 -7.16 6.22 10.27
N LEU A 124 -6.71 6.14 9.01
CA LEU A 124 -5.79 5.11 8.55
C LEU A 124 -4.42 5.23 9.25
N LEU A 125 -3.86 6.43 9.28
CA LEU A 125 -2.57 6.71 9.92
C LEU A 125 -2.63 6.47 11.44
N ARG A 126 -3.72 6.86 12.11
CA ARG A 126 -3.93 6.54 13.53
C ARG A 126 -4.00 5.02 13.77
N ALA A 127 -4.64 4.25 12.88
CA ALA A 127 -4.69 2.80 13.00
C ALA A 127 -3.30 2.17 12.85
N LEU A 128 -2.48 2.63 11.91
CA LEU A 128 -1.07 2.20 11.77
C LEU A 128 -0.25 2.53 13.02
N ARG A 129 -0.42 3.73 13.57
CA ARG A 129 0.25 4.12 14.81
C ARG A 129 -0.17 3.24 15.99
N ALA A 130 -1.45 2.93 16.10
CA ALA A 130 -2.00 2.09 17.18
C ALA A 130 -1.42 0.67 17.20
N ILE A 131 -1.03 0.11 16.04
CA ILE A 131 -0.36 -1.19 15.98
C ILE A 131 1.18 -1.08 16.17
N GLY A 132 1.72 0.11 16.38
CA GLY A 132 3.15 0.33 16.56
C GLY A 132 3.97 0.29 15.26
N TYR A 133 3.36 0.62 14.10
CA TYR A 133 4.15 0.77 12.87
C TYR A 133 5.19 1.88 13.05
N ALA A 134 6.44 1.60 12.69
CA ALA A 134 7.56 2.55 12.79
C ALA A 134 8.42 2.54 11.50
N GLY A 135 7.83 2.11 10.39
CA GLY A 135 8.51 2.03 9.10
C GLY A 135 8.44 3.32 8.29
N LEU A 136 8.81 3.21 7.03
CA LEU A 136 8.91 4.33 6.11
C LEU A 136 7.55 4.69 5.50
N PHE A 137 7.33 6.00 5.33
CA PHE A 137 6.29 6.56 4.48
C PHE A 137 6.92 7.10 3.21
N SER A 138 6.45 6.66 2.05
CA SER A 138 6.92 7.10 0.74
C SER A 138 5.76 7.69 -0.04
N VAL A 139 5.92 8.91 -0.59
CA VAL A 139 4.89 9.49 -1.44
C VAL A 139 4.98 8.87 -2.83
N GLU A 140 3.87 8.27 -3.28
CA GLU A 140 3.77 7.64 -4.60
C GLU A 140 2.61 8.23 -5.40
N ILE A 141 2.93 9.01 -6.45
CA ILE A 141 1.95 9.77 -7.23
C ILE A 141 2.22 9.60 -8.72
N PHE A 142 1.22 9.10 -9.48
CA PHE A 142 1.29 8.91 -10.93
C PHE A 142 0.48 9.96 -11.69
N GLN A 143 0.32 11.16 -11.14
CA GLN A 143 -0.43 12.25 -11.76
C GLN A 143 0.39 12.92 -12.87
N PRO A 144 -0.02 12.86 -14.16
CA PRO A 144 0.76 13.38 -15.29
C PRO A 144 1.08 14.87 -15.21
N ARG A 145 0.23 15.66 -14.54
CA ARG A 145 0.47 17.10 -14.36
C ARG A 145 1.73 17.39 -13.51
N TYR A 146 2.11 16.47 -12.60
CA TYR A 146 3.33 16.64 -11.79
C TYR A 146 4.59 16.30 -12.58
N TRP A 147 4.53 15.40 -13.55
CA TRP A 147 5.66 15.03 -14.38
C TRP A 147 6.15 16.16 -15.30
N ARG A 148 5.31 17.20 -15.51
CA ARG A 148 5.64 18.40 -16.31
C ARG A 148 6.21 19.55 -15.46
N GLN A 149 6.34 19.35 -14.17
CA GLN A 149 6.83 20.33 -13.22
C GLN A 149 8.30 20.07 -12.87
N ASP A 150 8.95 21.06 -12.29
CA ASP A 150 10.29 20.92 -11.73
C ASP A 150 10.29 19.80 -10.66
N PRO A 151 11.13 18.75 -10.83
CA PRO A 151 11.13 17.60 -9.92
C PRO A 151 11.52 17.97 -8.49
N ILE A 152 12.36 18.99 -8.29
CA ILE A 152 12.75 19.47 -6.97
C ILE A 152 11.55 20.10 -6.26
N LYS A 153 10.76 20.92 -6.97
CA LYS A 153 9.53 21.52 -6.42
C LYS A 153 8.48 20.46 -6.11
N VAL A 154 8.34 19.46 -6.98
CA VAL A 154 7.42 18.33 -6.77
C VAL A 154 7.81 17.54 -5.51
N ALA A 155 9.08 17.19 -5.36
CA ALA A 155 9.59 16.47 -4.20
C ALA A 155 9.41 17.27 -2.90
N ALA A 156 9.77 18.55 -2.90
CA ALA A 156 9.60 19.44 -1.76
C ALA A 156 8.12 19.59 -1.34
N THR A 157 7.21 19.71 -2.32
CA THR A 157 5.77 19.76 -2.06
C THR A 157 5.26 18.46 -1.49
N ALA A 158 5.65 17.32 -2.08
CA ALA A 158 5.28 15.98 -1.62
C ALA A 158 5.71 15.76 -0.15
N TYR A 159 6.96 16.10 0.18
CA TYR A 159 7.48 16.03 1.55
C TYR A 159 6.68 16.89 2.52
N LYS A 160 6.45 18.17 2.19
CA LYS A 160 5.68 19.10 3.02
C LYS A 160 4.26 18.58 3.28
N ARG A 161 3.58 18.07 2.26
CA ARG A 161 2.22 17.53 2.37
C ARG A 161 2.18 16.26 3.21
N ALA A 162 3.10 15.33 2.97
CA ALA A 162 3.22 14.10 3.75
C ALA A 162 3.46 14.41 5.24
N ARG A 163 4.40 15.31 5.54
CA ARG A 163 4.68 15.76 6.90
C ARG A 163 3.44 16.31 7.60
N ALA A 164 2.73 17.23 6.96
CA ALA A 164 1.54 17.85 7.54
C ALA A 164 0.44 16.81 7.89
N VAL A 165 0.22 15.83 7.01
CA VAL A 165 -0.78 14.76 7.24
C VAL A 165 -0.33 13.81 8.35
N LEU A 166 0.95 13.48 8.41
CA LEU A 166 1.52 12.62 9.45
C LEU A 166 1.46 13.31 10.82
N GLU A 167 1.89 14.55 10.92
CA GLU A 167 1.82 15.36 12.15
C GLU A 167 0.39 15.52 12.65
N GLY A 168 -0.58 15.79 11.74
CA GLY A 168 -2.00 15.84 12.05
C GLY A 168 -2.60 14.50 12.53
N ALA A 169 -1.95 13.39 12.28
CA ALA A 169 -2.30 12.07 12.78
C ALA A 169 -1.48 11.64 14.02
N GLY A 170 -0.62 12.52 14.54
CA GLY A 170 0.19 12.32 15.73
C GLY A 170 1.52 11.60 15.52
N TRP A 171 2.06 11.62 14.31
CA TRP A 171 3.42 11.17 14.01
C TRP A 171 4.41 12.33 14.13
N HIS A 172 5.57 12.11 14.78
CA HIS A 172 6.59 13.13 15.04
C HIS A 172 7.98 12.64 14.61
#